data_9d5f52b1dfbebaa8945ac9b3a0090ce1
#
_entry.id   9d5f52b1dfbebaa8945ac9b3a0090ce1
#
_cell.length_a   1.000
_cell.length_b   1.000
_cell.length_c   1.000
_cell.angle_alpha   90.00
_cell.angle_beta   90.00
_cell.angle_gamma   90.00
#
_symmetry.space_group_name_H-M   'P 1'
#
loop_
_entity.id
_entity.type
_entity.pdbx_description
1 polymer ?
#
loop_
_entity_poly.entity_id
_entity_poly.type
_entity_poly.pdbx_seq_one_letter_code
_entity_poly.pdbx_strand_id
1 'polypeptide(L)'
;MHKNIHSSKSNCKTLKGNQIIVLTVKEVERTVQRATRKIEVMAELVAYVDGGCLGNPGPSGIGVIINGTASGPVRIAKWIGHQDNNVAEYVALMEALQYAISRNARKLHVYSDSEVVVRQMTGEYVCRSARLYSLHWTCRKLARSLKFSISHVRRELNAEANRLAQSALRRR
;
A
#
# COMPACT_ATOMS: atom_id res chain seq x y z
N MET A 1 5.52 -13.85 57.92
CA MET A 1 6.89 -13.41 57.59
C MET A 1 6.92 -12.78 56.22
N HIS A 2 6.86 -11.45 56.15
CA HIS A 2 6.96 -10.67 54.93
C HIS A 2 8.44 -10.51 54.56
N LYS A 3 8.81 -10.77 53.30
CA LYS A 3 10.10 -10.29 52.75
C LYS A 3 9.82 -9.32 51.63
N ASN A 4 10.14 -8.04 51.91
CA ASN A 4 10.21 -6.94 50.97
C ASN A 4 11.31 -7.24 49.92
N ILE A 5 10.97 -7.10 48.64
CA ILE A 5 11.98 -7.02 47.58
C ILE A 5 12.24 -5.56 47.28
N HIS A 6 13.44 -5.14 47.62
CA HIS A 6 13.97 -3.80 47.43
C HIS A 6 14.09 -3.45 45.96
N SER A 7 13.51 -2.32 45.59
CA SER A 7 13.74 -1.61 44.34
C SER A 7 15.20 -1.09 44.33
N SER A 8 16.02 -1.66 43.45
CA SER A 8 17.39 -1.14 43.23
C SER A 8 17.32 0.10 42.33
N LYS A 9 17.42 1.27 42.94
CA LYS A 9 17.74 2.53 42.26
C LYS A 9 19.21 2.48 41.85
N SER A 10 19.49 2.41 40.57
CA SER A 10 20.85 2.56 40.02
C SER A 10 21.23 4.03 40.07
N ASN A 11 22.05 4.40 41.06
CA ASN A 11 22.72 5.70 41.14
C ASN A 11 23.80 5.79 40.08
N CYS A 12 23.63 6.59 39.05
CA CYS A 12 24.66 6.92 38.08
C CYS A 12 25.58 8.00 38.66
N LYS A 13 26.85 7.66 38.91
CA LYS A 13 27.89 8.64 39.29
C LYS A 13 28.41 9.33 38.04
N THR A 14 28.32 10.67 38.05
CA THR A 14 28.80 11.55 36.96
C THR A 14 30.33 11.54 36.93
N LEU A 15 30.93 11.12 35.86
CA LEU A 15 32.32 11.36 35.51
C LEU A 15 32.39 12.51 34.51
N LYS A 16 33.17 13.56 34.81
CA LYS A 16 33.39 14.71 33.93
C LYS A 16 34.13 14.23 32.67
N GLY A 17 33.51 14.41 31.49
CA GLY A 17 34.19 14.30 30.22
C GLY A 17 33.52 13.45 29.13
N ASN A 18 32.77 12.40 29.45
CA ASN A 18 32.00 11.61 28.47
C ASN A 18 30.66 11.19 29.08
N GLN A 19 29.56 11.80 28.64
CA GLN A 19 28.23 11.32 29.02
C GLN A 19 27.95 10.05 28.27
N ILE A 20 28.02 8.90 28.94
CA ILE A 20 27.48 7.64 28.45
C ILE A 20 25.96 7.73 28.65
N ILE A 21 25.22 7.89 27.56
CA ILE A 21 23.76 7.83 27.57
C ILE A 21 23.38 6.36 27.67
N VAL A 22 22.99 5.92 28.87
CA VAL A 22 22.42 4.57 29.06
C VAL A 22 20.93 4.66 28.73
N LEU A 23 20.58 4.24 27.50
CA LEU A 23 19.20 4.11 27.10
C LEU A 23 18.60 2.85 27.71
N THR A 24 17.40 2.96 28.25
CA THR A 24 16.61 1.79 28.64
C THR A 24 16.16 0.99 27.41
N VAL A 25 15.90 -0.30 27.57
CA VAL A 25 15.38 -1.16 26.47
C VAL A 25 14.16 -0.51 25.82
N LYS A 26 13.25 0.07 26.62
CA LYS A 26 12.05 0.78 26.12
C LYS A 26 12.38 2.03 25.30
N GLU A 27 13.43 2.77 25.64
CA GLU A 27 13.87 3.95 24.87
C GLU A 27 14.54 3.54 23.56
N VAL A 28 15.32 2.46 23.57
CA VAL A 28 15.88 1.88 22.34
C VAL A 28 14.76 1.39 21.43
N GLU A 29 13.79 0.64 21.95
CA GLU A 29 12.63 0.18 21.19
C GLU A 29 11.83 1.35 20.60
N ARG A 30 11.55 2.40 21.37
CA ARG A 30 10.87 3.62 20.88
C ARG A 30 11.68 4.33 19.80
N THR A 31 13.00 4.39 19.94
CA THR A 31 13.89 5.03 18.97
C THR A 31 13.93 4.23 17.67
N VAL A 32 14.04 2.91 17.77
CA VAL A 32 13.98 1.99 16.62
C VAL A 32 12.62 2.09 15.93
N GLN A 33 11.50 2.05 16.67
CA GLN A 33 10.17 2.21 16.10
C GLN A 33 9.97 3.58 15.43
N ARG A 34 10.50 4.67 16.02
CA ARG A 34 10.48 6.01 15.38
C ARG A 34 11.32 6.06 14.11
N ALA A 35 12.52 5.44 14.13
CA ALA A 35 13.39 5.38 12.96
C ALA A 35 12.76 4.52 11.84
N THR A 36 12.22 3.35 12.16
CA THR A 36 11.50 2.47 11.23
C THR A 36 10.29 3.20 10.63
N ARG A 37 9.48 3.89 11.45
CA ARG A 37 8.34 4.68 11.01
C ARG A 37 8.77 5.86 10.12
N LYS A 38 9.91 6.51 10.41
CA LYS A 38 10.47 7.60 9.58
C LYS A 38 10.98 7.08 8.24
N ILE A 39 11.55 5.87 8.20
CA ILE A 39 11.97 5.20 6.95
C ILE A 39 10.74 4.82 6.13
N GLU A 40 9.68 4.28 6.73
CA GLU A 40 8.42 3.98 6.03
C GLU A 40 7.73 5.24 5.46
N VAL A 41 7.78 6.38 6.15
CA VAL A 41 7.25 7.68 5.69
C VAL A 41 7.99 8.21 4.44
N MET A 42 9.20 7.74 4.18
CA MET A 42 10.00 8.11 3.01
C MET A 42 9.90 7.10 1.87
N ALA A 43 9.10 6.04 2.01
CA ALA A 43 9.01 4.97 1.03
C ALA A 43 8.49 5.48 -0.32
N GLU A 44 9.21 5.15 -1.37
CA GLU A 44 8.74 5.22 -2.75
C GLU A 44 8.24 3.82 -3.13
N LEU A 45 6.96 3.71 -3.39
CA LEU A 45 6.33 2.44 -3.73
C LEU A 45 6.07 2.35 -5.22
N VAL A 46 6.20 1.12 -5.74
CA VAL A 46 5.81 0.77 -7.10
C VAL A 46 4.75 -0.32 -7.01
N ALA A 47 3.59 -0.10 -7.62
CA ALA A 47 2.51 -1.08 -7.64
C ALA A 47 2.20 -1.55 -9.07
N TYR A 48 1.85 -2.84 -9.19
CA TYR A 48 1.25 -3.44 -10.36
C TYR A 48 -0.18 -3.84 -10.00
N VAL A 49 -1.15 -3.40 -10.77
CA VAL A 49 -2.57 -3.60 -10.48
C VAL A 49 -3.29 -4.24 -11.66
N ASP A 50 -4.22 -5.14 -11.36
CA ASP A 50 -5.10 -5.79 -12.34
C ASP A 50 -6.45 -6.07 -11.71
N GLY A 51 -7.51 -5.92 -12.50
CA GLY A 51 -8.86 -6.31 -12.16
C GLY A 51 -9.43 -7.21 -13.23
N GLY A 52 -10.09 -8.28 -12.85
CA GLY A 52 -10.69 -9.21 -13.81
C GLY A 52 -12.07 -9.68 -13.41
N CYS A 53 -12.90 -10.03 -14.40
CA CYS A 53 -14.19 -10.66 -14.17
C CYS A 53 -14.40 -11.87 -15.07
N LEU A 54 -15.18 -12.84 -14.58
CA LEU A 54 -15.68 -13.98 -15.38
C LEU A 54 -17.04 -13.61 -15.95
N GLY A 55 -17.07 -13.26 -17.25
CA GLY A 55 -18.19 -12.55 -17.85
C GLY A 55 -18.11 -11.04 -17.57
N ASN A 56 -18.95 -10.23 -18.22
CA ASN A 56 -18.92 -8.77 -18.05
C ASN A 56 -20.34 -8.18 -18.14
N PRO A 57 -21.03 -7.94 -17.00
CA PRO A 57 -20.57 -8.14 -15.62
C PRO A 57 -20.53 -9.59 -15.17
N GLY A 58 -19.76 -9.86 -14.11
CA GLY A 58 -19.63 -11.20 -13.55
C GLY A 58 -18.84 -11.26 -12.26
N PRO A 59 -18.59 -12.47 -11.74
CA PRO A 59 -17.70 -12.66 -10.59
C PRO A 59 -16.35 -11.99 -10.83
N SER A 60 -15.91 -11.15 -9.90
CA SER A 60 -14.76 -10.27 -10.11
C SER A 60 -13.75 -10.38 -8.99
N GLY A 61 -12.48 -10.23 -9.35
CA GLY A 61 -11.36 -10.24 -8.42
C GLY A 61 -10.31 -9.20 -8.81
N ILE A 62 -9.53 -8.81 -7.83
CA ILE A 62 -8.41 -7.88 -8.02
C ILE A 62 -7.09 -8.52 -7.61
N GLY A 63 -6.03 -8.10 -8.27
CA GLY A 63 -4.66 -8.45 -7.96
C GLY A 63 -3.80 -7.19 -7.86
N VAL A 64 -3.05 -7.07 -6.76
CA VAL A 64 -2.15 -5.95 -6.52
C VAL A 64 -0.82 -6.47 -5.99
N ILE A 65 0.28 -5.97 -6.57
CA ILE A 65 1.63 -6.22 -6.09
C ILE A 65 2.24 -4.88 -5.75
N ILE A 66 2.82 -4.75 -4.57
CA ILE A 66 3.44 -3.51 -4.12
C ILE A 66 4.88 -3.79 -3.74
N ASN A 67 5.80 -3.16 -4.44
CA ASN A 67 7.24 -3.21 -4.22
C ASN A 67 7.71 -1.94 -3.49
N GLY A 68 8.91 -2.02 -2.88
CA GLY A 68 9.51 -0.90 -2.14
C GLY A 68 9.12 -0.87 -0.67
N THR A 69 8.47 -1.91 -0.14
CA THR A 69 8.19 -2.03 1.29
C THR A 69 9.39 -2.61 2.04
N ALA A 70 9.54 -2.24 3.31
CA ALA A 70 10.67 -2.72 4.14
C ALA A 70 10.69 -4.24 4.34
N SER A 71 9.52 -4.89 4.26
CA SER A 71 9.36 -6.35 4.45
C SER A 71 9.36 -7.15 3.14
N GLY A 72 9.69 -6.51 2.01
CA GLY A 72 9.62 -7.13 0.69
C GLY A 72 8.27 -6.92 -0.02
N PRO A 73 8.06 -7.54 -1.19
CA PRO A 73 6.86 -7.33 -1.99
C PRO A 73 5.57 -7.76 -1.27
N VAL A 74 4.56 -6.90 -1.27
CA VAL A 74 3.22 -7.21 -0.77
C VAL A 74 2.33 -7.65 -1.93
N ARG A 75 1.59 -8.75 -1.74
CA ARG A 75 0.69 -9.34 -2.72
C ARG A 75 -0.72 -9.38 -2.17
N ILE A 76 -1.65 -8.80 -2.89
CA ILE A 76 -3.06 -8.72 -2.51
C ILE A 76 -3.90 -9.37 -3.60
N ALA A 77 -4.73 -10.33 -3.21
CA ALA A 77 -5.74 -10.94 -4.07
C ALA A 77 -7.07 -10.90 -3.31
N LYS A 78 -8.06 -10.18 -3.85
CA LYS A 78 -9.38 -10.02 -3.23
C LYS A 78 -10.50 -10.31 -4.21
N TRP A 79 -11.46 -11.12 -3.80
CA TRP A 79 -12.75 -11.21 -4.45
C TRP A 79 -13.61 -9.97 -4.12
N ILE A 80 -14.26 -9.40 -5.12
CA ILE A 80 -15.00 -8.13 -5.00
C ILE A 80 -16.48 -8.24 -5.42
N GLY A 81 -17.02 -9.45 -5.45
CA GLY A 81 -18.41 -9.69 -5.85
C GLY A 81 -18.60 -9.75 -7.36
N HIS A 82 -19.79 -9.41 -7.85
CA HIS A 82 -20.13 -9.32 -9.25
C HIS A 82 -19.98 -7.88 -9.74
N GLN A 83 -19.04 -7.62 -10.62
CA GLN A 83 -18.73 -6.29 -11.13
C GLN A 83 -18.46 -6.31 -12.63
N ASP A 84 -18.34 -5.12 -13.24
CA ASP A 84 -17.76 -4.98 -14.58
C ASP A 84 -16.24 -5.01 -14.50
N ASN A 85 -15.60 -5.37 -15.60
CA ASN A 85 -14.14 -5.38 -15.70
C ASN A 85 -13.52 -4.02 -15.33
N ASN A 86 -14.04 -2.92 -15.86
CA ASN A 86 -13.53 -1.59 -15.56
C ASN A 86 -13.68 -1.21 -14.08
N VAL A 87 -14.76 -1.67 -13.43
CA VAL A 87 -14.94 -1.50 -11.97
C VAL A 87 -13.84 -2.26 -11.22
N ALA A 88 -13.56 -3.50 -11.61
CA ALA A 88 -12.51 -4.31 -10.98
C ALA A 88 -11.13 -3.63 -11.12
N GLU A 89 -10.80 -3.10 -12.29
CA GLU A 89 -9.56 -2.34 -12.54
C GLU A 89 -9.42 -1.12 -11.62
N TYR A 90 -10.51 -0.33 -11.47
CA TYR A 90 -10.50 0.82 -10.56
C TYR A 90 -10.39 0.42 -9.09
N VAL A 91 -11.02 -0.70 -8.69
CA VAL A 91 -10.91 -1.22 -7.31
C VAL A 91 -9.47 -1.68 -7.03
N ALA A 92 -8.79 -2.29 -7.99
CA ALA A 92 -7.38 -2.66 -7.86
C ALA A 92 -6.48 -1.42 -7.69
N LEU A 93 -6.69 -0.37 -8.48
CA LEU A 93 -6.00 0.90 -8.31
C LEU A 93 -6.27 1.54 -6.93
N MET A 94 -7.54 1.55 -6.51
CA MET A 94 -7.94 2.10 -5.20
C MET A 94 -7.26 1.36 -4.05
N GLU A 95 -7.14 0.03 -4.11
CA GLU A 95 -6.44 -0.78 -3.13
C GLU A 95 -4.95 -0.39 -3.01
N ALA A 96 -4.27 -0.20 -4.14
CA ALA A 96 -2.87 0.24 -4.15
C ALA A 96 -2.70 1.64 -3.54
N LEU A 97 -3.59 2.58 -3.85
CA LEU A 97 -3.60 3.94 -3.29
C LEU A 97 -3.83 3.92 -1.79
N GLN A 98 -4.84 3.17 -1.32
CA GLN A 98 -5.15 3.03 0.11
C GLN A 98 -3.99 2.39 0.88
N TYR A 99 -3.36 1.37 0.32
CA TYR A 99 -2.17 0.77 0.92
C TYR A 99 -1.05 1.80 1.07
N ALA A 100 -0.71 2.52 0.01
CA ALA A 100 0.36 3.52 0.05
C ALA A 100 0.10 4.61 1.09
N ILE A 101 -1.15 5.10 1.19
CA ILE A 101 -1.56 6.10 2.19
C ILE A 101 -1.47 5.52 3.60
N SER A 102 -1.93 4.29 3.83
CA SER A 102 -1.87 3.63 5.14
C SER A 102 -0.44 3.43 5.65
N ARG A 103 0.53 3.34 4.72
CA ARG A 103 1.97 3.24 5.01
C ARG A 103 2.67 4.60 5.03
N ASN A 104 1.93 5.70 4.90
CA ASN A 104 2.48 7.05 4.81
C ASN A 104 3.57 7.17 3.71
N ALA A 105 3.40 6.45 2.59
CA ALA A 105 4.32 6.53 1.48
C ALA A 105 4.34 7.95 0.90
N ARG A 106 5.52 8.43 0.51
CA ARG A 106 5.69 9.74 -0.12
C ARG A 106 5.31 9.70 -1.60
N LYS A 107 5.62 8.57 -2.27
CA LYS A 107 5.45 8.41 -3.71
C LYS A 107 4.86 7.04 -4.01
N LEU A 108 3.96 7.01 -4.97
CA LEU A 108 3.44 5.78 -5.56
C LEU A 108 3.46 5.90 -7.08
N HIS A 109 4.17 4.97 -7.73
CA HIS A 109 4.05 4.74 -9.15
C HIS A 109 3.24 3.47 -9.40
N VAL A 110 2.21 3.55 -10.25
CA VAL A 110 1.34 2.42 -10.57
C VAL A 110 1.54 2.01 -12.02
N TYR A 111 1.63 0.72 -12.26
CA TYR A 111 1.55 0.08 -13.57
C TYR A 111 0.22 -0.65 -13.71
N SER A 112 -0.48 -0.44 -14.82
CA SER A 112 -1.72 -1.14 -15.18
C SER A 112 -1.74 -1.43 -16.67
N ASP A 113 -2.32 -2.55 -17.08
CA ASP A 113 -2.58 -2.89 -18.48
C ASP A 113 -3.97 -2.42 -18.94
N SER A 114 -4.73 -1.76 -18.07
CA SER A 114 -5.97 -1.07 -18.42
C SER A 114 -5.71 0.32 -18.98
N GLU A 115 -5.68 0.44 -20.29
CA GLU A 115 -5.49 1.72 -20.98
C GLU A 115 -6.54 2.76 -20.56
N VAL A 116 -7.80 2.32 -20.34
CA VAL A 116 -8.91 3.19 -19.92
C VAL A 116 -8.62 3.81 -18.56
N VAL A 117 -8.21 3.02 -17.57
CA VAL A 117 -7.89 3.51 -16.23
C VAL A 117 -6.70 4.47 -16.29
N VAL A 118 -5.62 4.09 -16.99
CA VAL A 118 -4.43 4.94 -17.10
C VAL A 118 -4.78 6.29 -17.72
N ARG A 119 -5.43 6.30 -18.88
CA ARG A 119 -5.73 7.56 -19.59
C ARG A 119 -6.77 8.41 -18.87
N GLN A 120 -7.69 7.82 -18.12
CA GLN A 120 -8.62 8.59 -17.28
C GLN A 120 -7.89 9.20 -16.06
N MET A 121 -6.96 8.47 -15.45
CA MET A 121 -6.19 8.99 -14.31
C MET A 121 -5.16 10.05 -14.70
N THR A 122 -4.57 9.98 -15.90
CA THR A 122 -3.69 11.02 -16.45
C THR A 122 -4.45 12.25 -16.95
N GLY A 123 -5.76 12.12 -17.17
CA GLY A 123 -6.61 13.20 -17.69
C GLY A 123 -6.71 13.26 -19.22
N GLU A 124 -6.10 12.29 -19.93
CA GLU A 124 -6.20 12.17 -21.39
C GLU A 124 -7.64 11.77 -21.82
N TYR A 125 -8.32 10.95 -21.01
CA TYR A 125 -9.71 10.57 -21.24
C TYR A 125 -10.64 11.12 -20.16
N VAL A 126 -11.81 11.54 -20.58
CA VAL A 126 -12.89 11.95 -19.66
C VAL A 126 -13.67 10.70 -19.21
N CYS A 127 -13.85 10.54 -17.90
CA CYS A 127 -14.72 9.50 -17.37
C CYS A 127 -16.19 9.88 -17.55
N ARG A 128 -16.84 9.31 -18.57
CA ARG A 128 -18.27 9.57 -18.90
C ARG A 128 -19.22 8.53 -18.29
N SER A 129 -18.71 7.42 -17.79
CA SER A 129 -19.49 6.35 -17.19
C SER A 129 -19.97 6.73 -15.79
N ALA A 130 -21.29 6.82 -15.59
CA ALA A 130 -21.88 7.08 -14.28
C ALA A 130 -21.44 6.04 -13.22
N ARG A 131 -21.26 4.77 -13.62
CA ARG A 131 -20.82 3.68 -12.74
C ARG A 131 -19.38 3.84 -12.29
N LEU A 132 -18.51 4.37 -13.15
CA LEU A 132 -17.08 4.54 -12.85
C LEU A 132 -16.77 5.90 -12.22
N TYR A 133 -17.68 6.85 -12.33
CA TYR A 133 -17.41 8.24 -11.92
C TYR A 133 -17.01 8.36 -10.45
N SER A 134 -17.74 7.68 -9.56
CA SER A 134 -17.44 7.71 -8.12
C SER A 134 -16.09 7.06 -7.80
N LEU A 135 -15.74 5.94 -8.45
CA LEU A 135 -14.45 5.26 -8.28
C LEU A 135 -13.30 6.11 -8.83
N HIS A 136 -13.45 6.62 -10.04
CA HIS A 136 -12.48 7.55 -10.66
C HIS A 136 -12.24 8.77 -9.77
N TRP A 137 -13.30 9.43 -9.30
CA TRP A 137 -13.18 10.59 -8.42
C TRP A 137 -12.47 10.24 -7.10
N THR A 138 -12.83 9.09 -6.49
CA THR A 138 -12.19 8.59 -5.26
C THR A 138 -10.71 8.32 -5.49
N CYS A 139 -10.35 7.63 -6.57
CA CYS A 139 -8.94 7.38 -6.89
C CYS A 139 -8.17 8.68 -7.12
N ARG A 140 -8.75 9.65 -7.82
CA ARG A 140 -8.14 10.98 -8.00
C ARG A 140 -7.97 11.73 -6.68
N LYS A 141 -8.94 11.65 -5.78
CA LYS A 141 -8.85 12.26 -4.44
C LYS A 141 -7.73 11.62 -3.62
N LEU A 142 -7.65 10.29 -3.58
CA LEU A 142 -6.60 9.55 -2.88
C LEU A 142 -5.21 9.87 -3.47
N ALA A 143 -5.10 9.91 -4.79
CA ALA A 143 -3.85 10.19 -5.49
C ALA A 143 -3.24 11.57 -5.13
N ARG A 144 -4.07 12.56 -4.79
CA ARG A 144 -3.60 13.91 -4.36
C ARG A 144 -2.83 13.90 -3.04
N SER A 145 -2.97 12.85 -2.23
CA SER A 145 -2.25 12.70 -0.95
C SER A 145 -0.83 12.17 -1.13
N LEU A 146 -0.43 11.86 -2.35
CA LEU A 146 0.85 11.22 -2.71
C LEU A 146 1.51 11.97 -3.89
N LYS A 147 2.82 11.81 -4.05
CA LYS A 147 3.45 12.04 -5.35
C LYS A 147 3.09 10.84 -6.26
N PHE A 148 1.91 10.94 -6.88
CA PHE A 148 1.33 9.86 -7.66
C PHE A 148 1.73 9.95 -9.14
N SER A 149 1.95 8.79 -9.75
CA SER A 149 2.05 8.62 -11.20
C SER A 149 1.52 7.24 -11.61
N ILE A 150 1.00 7.13 -12.82
CA ILE A 150 0.50 5.89 -13.38
C ILE A 150 0.97 5.75 -14.83
N SER A 151 1.33 4.52 -15.22
CA SER A 151 1.78 4.20 -16.59
C SER A 151 1.10 2.93 -17.09
N HIS A 152 0.79 2.94 -18.37
CA HIS A 152 0.32 1.73 -19.05
C HIS A 152 1.49 0.77 -19.30
N VAL A 153 1.25 -0.52 -19.08
CA VAL A 153 2.18 -1.60 -19.42
C VAL A 153 1.46 -2.67 -20.24
N ARG A 154 2.22 -3.40 -21.04
CA ARG A 154 1.66 -4.56 -21.74
C ARG A 154 1.28 -5.64 -20.74
N ARG A 155 0.24 -6.41 -21.06
CA ARG A 155 -0.30 -7.47 -20.20
C ARG A 155 0.75 -8.50 -19.76
N GLU A 156 1.71 -8.80 -20.61
CA GLU A 156 2.80 -9.72 -20.30
C GLU A 156 3.66 -9.22 -19.14
N LEU A 157 3.85 -7.89 -19.03
CA LEU A 157 4.58 -7.25 -17.96
C LEU A 157 3.74 -7.08 -16.67
N ASN A 158 2.40 -7.30 -16.75
CA ASN A 158 1.47 -7.28 -15.62
C ASN A 158 1.01 -8.69 -15.21
N ALA A 159 1.68 -9.74 -15.70
CA ALA A 159 1.23 -11.13 -15.57
C ALA A 159 1.06 -11.62 -14.12
N GLU A 160 1.84 -11.09 -13.17
CA GLU A 160 1.73 -11.49 -11.76
C GLU A 160 0.48 -10.86 -11.12
N ALA A 161 0.16 -9.59 -11.36
CA ALA A 161 -1.07 -8.95 -10.89
C ALA A 161 -2.30 -9.66 -11.49
N ASN A 162 -2.25 -9.98 -12.78
CA ASN A 162 -3.31 -10.74 -13.47
C ASN A 162 -3.53 -12.12 -12.81
N ARG A 163 -2.46 -12.88 -12.52
CA ARG A 163 -2.59 -14.17 -11.80
C ARG A 163 -3.22 -14.03 -10.43
N LEU A 164 -2.92 -12.95 -9.69
CA LEU A 164 -3.53 -12.67 -8.39
C LEU A 164 -5.03 -12.37 -8.54
N ALA A 165 -5.43 -11.53 -9.50
CA ALA A 165 -6.83 -11.24 -9.79
C ALA A 165 -7.61 -12.53 -10.12
N GLN A 166 -7.06 -13.38 -10.99
CA GLN A 166 -7.64 -14.67 -11.32
C GLN A 166 -7.70 -15.63 -10.12
N SER A 167 -6.68 -15.64 -9.25
CA SER A 167 -6.67 -16.48 -8.05
C SER A 167 -7.76 -16.07 -7.06
N ALA A 168 -8.09 -14.78 -6.99
CA ALA A 168 -9.17 -14.26 -6.16
C ALA A 168 -10.55 -14.80 -6.57
N LEU A 169 -10.75 -15.07 -7.85
CA LEU A 169 -11.99 -15.65 -8.38
C LEU A 169 -12.23 -17.10 -7.95
N ARG A 170 -11.16 -17.83 -7.59
CA ARG A 170 -11.23 -19.23 -7.15
C ARG A 170 -11.44 -19.40 -5.65
N ARG A 171 -11.32 -18.33 -4.88
CA ARG A 171 -11.39 -18.32 -3.39
C ARG A 171 -12.71 -17.74 -2.89
N ARG A 172 -13.83 -18.16 -3.49
CA ARG A 172 -15.18 -17.72 -3.08
C ARG A 172 -15.58 -18.28 -1.73
#